data_92c82d9dfb7274e6277893e6073c55bc
#
_entry.id   92c82d9dfb7274e6277893e6073c55bc
#
_cell.length_a   1.000
_cell.length_b   1.000
_cell.length_c   1.000
_cell.angle_alpha   90.00
_cell.angle_beta   90.00
_cell.angle_gamma   90.00
#
_symmetry.space_group_name_H-M   'P 1'
#
loop_
_entity.id
_entity.type
_entity.pdbx_description
1 polymer ?
#
loop_
_entity_poly.entity_id
_entity_poly.type
_entity_poly.pdbx_seq_one_letter_code
_entity_poly.pdbx_strand_id
1 'polypeptide(L)'
;MGNTMKYFSGIGIFVLVVCLPVFSVEAQSTFDPPNIVWIVGENLKLDLGCYGAQHVKTPYLDGLAKEGMRYTKVFATSPVCAPSRSAFFTGMYQTSSDTHNMRSHREDDYQLPEGVRPLTHRLKAVGYTTANIKTMNGEVVGSGKLDLNFVNEGKLYDTDRWEELPKNQPFFAQINTLEAEYDIYDRQTWRVPRVKWKGEDHHEKIADPDKVEPPPYYPDHPLVRLEWARYLNSISGMDKTVGKILKRLEADGLAGNTIVMFFGDNGRIEPRGIHWCYDTGLHVPLIIRWARDRMPPPGFQSGQVDEQVVSLIDMTPTTLWCAGLARPLGMHGRIFLGDAGGQERRYAFSARDRIDETVNRVRSVRGTRYHYIRNYFPDRHFASLNRYKEKCFPIKPLMREMYEKGELTGPPLELMNPRVSEEQLFDTEQDSHEIHNLVASDKPEHREALIGMRSALDTWIVETNDQGEFPEPEDVVKPFEKEMHDWFGTPSWHPYKPEKTP
;
A
#
# COMPACT_ATOMS: atom_id res chain seq x y z
N MET A 1 92.11 37.56 -41.66
CA MET A 1 92.41 36.54 -40.69
C MET A 1 92.16 37.18 -39.33
N GLY A 2 91.04 37.00 -38.75
CA GLY A 2 90.68 37.63 -37.49
C GLY A 2 89.48 36.97 -36.90
N ASN A 3 89.71 36.21 -35.90
CA ASN A 3 88.66 35.58 -35.10
C ASN A 3 88.07 36.53 -34.07
N THR A 4 86.83 36.84 -34.14
CA THR A 4 86.08 37.58 -33.12
C THR A 4 85.22 36.65 -32.32
N MET A 5 85.57 36.46 -31.05
CA MET A 5 84.81 35.72 -30.02
C MET A 5 83.69 36.61 -29.52
N LYS A 6 82.44 36.16 -29.65
CA LYS A 6 81.27 36.79 -29.04
C LYS A 6 80.94 36.11 -27.71
N TYR A 7 80.93 36.86 -26.62
CA TYR A 7 80.42 36.45 -25.30
C TYR A 7 78.89 36.52 -25.29
N PHE A 8 78.23 35.39 -24.93
CA PHE A 8 76.83 35.40 -24.60
C PHE A 8 76.68 35.45 -23.09
N SER A 9 76.02 36.50 -22.61
CA SER A 9 75.63 36.67 -21.22
C SER A 9 74.27 35.99 -21.01
N GLY A 10 74.27 34.90 -20.30
CA GLY A 10 73.01 34.21 -19.92
C GLY A 10 72.46 34.77 -18.61
N ILE A 11 71.25 35.33 -18.66
CA ILE A 11 70.47 35.71 -17.48
C ILE A 11 69.68 34.47 -17.01
N GLY A 12 70.08 33.89 -15.88
CA GLY A 12 69.36 32.85 -15.24
C GLY A 12 68.15 33.40 -14.45
N ILE A 13 66.98 33.09 -14.93
CA ILE A 13 65.75 33.37 -14.17
C ILE A 13 65.54 32.23 -13.17
N PHE A 14 65.70 32.53 -11.87
CA PHE A 14 65.29 31.63 -10.79
C PHE A 14 63.80 31.76 -10.56
N VAL A 15 63.04 30.71 -10.93
CA VAL A 15 61.59 30.58 -10.58
C VAL A 15 61.55 30.00 -9.20
N LEU A 16 61.16 30.81 -8.23
CA LEU A 16 60.88 30.36 -6.87
C LEU A 16 59.46 29.68 -6.86
N VAL A 17 59.39 28.34 -6.89
CA VAL A 17 58.12 27.60 -6.74
C VAL A 17 57.79 27.60 -5.25
N VAL A 18 56.89 28.47 -4.83
CA VAL A 18 56.30 28.43 -3.49
C VAL A 18 55.22 27.35 -3.48
N CYS A 19 55.53 26.17 -2.97
CA CYS A 19 54.53 25.14 -2.63
C CYS A 19 53.73 25.60 -1.42
N LEU A 20 52.54 26.16 -1.64
CA LEU A 20 51.56 26.35 -0.60
C LEU A 20 50.93 24.97 -0.30
N PRO A 21 50.82 24.51 0.98
CA PRO A 21 50.09 23.34 1.29
C PRO A 21 48.60 23.58 1.02
N VAL A 22 48.05 22.89 0.04
CA VAL A 22 46.58 22.77 -0.15
C VAL A 22 46.04 21.94 0.98
N PHE A 23 45.59 22.58 2.05
CA PHE A 23 44.73 21.92 3.03
C PHE A 23 43.40 21.63 2.34
N SER A 24 43.24 20.42 1.83
CA SER A 24 41.94 19.88 1.48
C SER A 24 41.19 19.72 2.80
N VAL A 25 40.41 20.73 3.17
CA VAL A 25 39.33 20.52 4.17
C VAL A 25 38.28 19.71 3.44
N GLU A 26 38.39 18.39 3.47
CA GLU A 26 37.24 17.52 3.27
C GLU A 26 36.30 17.81 4.44
N ALA A 27 35.35 18.73 4.20
CA ALA A 27 34.14 18.78 4.98
C ALA A 27 33.36 17.47 4.65
N GLN A 28 33.72 16.38 5.27
CA GLN A 28 32.81 15.27 5.46
C GLN A 28 31.61 15.86 6.21
N SER A 29 30.59 16.28 5.49
CA SER A 29 29.26 16.40 6.08
C SER A 29 28.91 14.98 6.50
N THR A 30 29.12 14.68 7.77
CA THR A 30 28.68 13.42 8.35
C THR A 30 27.16 13.46 8.30
N PHE A 31 26.59 12.94 7.20
CA PHE A 31 25.16 12.71 7.13
C PHE A 31 24.87 11.68 8.24
N ASP A 32 24.22 12.15 9.30
CA ASP A 32 23.75 11.33 10.38
C ASP A 32 22.33 10.86 10.00
N PRO A 33 22.13 9.59 9.59
CA PRO A 33 20.84 9.15 9.06
C PRO A 33 19.78 9.03 10.17
N PRO A 34 18.51 9.42 9.91
CA PRO A 34 17.42 9.24 10.86
C PRO A 34 17.04 7.75 10.99
N ASN A 35 16.42 7.39 12.11
CA ASN A 35 15.63 6.17 12.16
C ASN A 35 14.36 6.36 11.35
N ILE A 36 13.85 5.28 10.75
CA ILE A 36 12.63 5.31 9.93
C ILE A 36 11.71 4.20 10.39
N VAL A 37 10.46 4.57 10.70
CA VAL A 37 9.42 3.62 11.11
C VAL A 37 8.25 3.68 10.14
N TRP A 38 7.93 2.55 9.53
CA TRP A 38 6.68 2.32 8.85
C TRP A 38 5.69 1.67 9.83
N ILE A 39 4.56 2.30 10.08
CA ILE A 39 3.42 1.70 10.76
C ILE A 39 2.38 1.38 9.69
N VAL A 40 2.20 0.10 9.40
CA VAL A 40 1.34 -0.35 8.30
C VAL A 40 0.01 -0.85 8.88
N GLY A 41 -1.06 -0.12 8.55
CA GLY A 41 -2.44 -0.53 8.84
C GLY A 41 -2.93 -1.52 7.78
N GLU A 42 -3.43 -2.67 8.22
CA GLU A 42 -3.98 -3.69 7.33
C GLU A 42 -5.38 -3.30 6.86
N ASN A 43 -5.65 -3.39 5.55
CA ASN A 43 -6.98 -3.23 4.95
C ASN A 43 -7.70 -1.93 5.36
N LEU A 44 -7.04 -0.80 5.23
CA LEU A 44 -7.49 0.48 5.76
C LEU A 44 -7.71 1.51 4.66
N LYS A 45 -8.93 2.07 4.59
CA LYS A 45 -9.23 3.28 3.81
C LYS A 45 -9.05 4.52 4.70
N LEU A 46 -9.48 5.70 4.22
CA LEU A 46 -9.42 6.99 4.94
C LEU A 46 -10.40 7.07 6.14
N ASP A 47 -10.76 5.95 6.77
CA ASP A 47 -11.76 5.90 7.84
C ASP A 47 -11.16 6.27 9.20
N LEU A 48 -10.46 7.41 9.25
CA LEU A 48 -9.83 7.99 10.44
C LEU A 48 -10.42 9.37 10.75
N GLY A 49 -10.41 9.79 12.02
CA GLY A 49 -10.92 11.08 12.44
C GLY A 49 -10.29 12.27 11.72
N CYS A 50 -8.97 12.26 11.52
CA CYS A 50 -8.25 13.29 10.77
C CYS A 50 -8.61 13.36 9.28
N TYR A 51 -9.25 12.34 8.71
CA TYR A 51 -9.83 12.36 7.37
C TYR A 51 -11.34 12.60 7.36
N GLY A 52 -11.95 12.88 8.51
CA GLY A 52 -13.37 13.22 8.63
C GLY A 52 -14.32 12.04 8.84
N ALA A 53 -13.79 10.83 9.11
CA ALA A 53 -14.64 9.66 9.36
C ALA A 53 -15.50 9.84 10.61
N GLN A 54 -16.77 9.42 10.52
CA GLN A 54 -17.74 9.44 11.60
C GLN A 54 -17.75 8.09 12.34
N HIS A 55 -18.23 8.08 13.58
CA HIS A 55 -18.39 6.87 14.40
C HIS A 55 -17.10 6.11 14.68
N VAL A 56 -15.94 6.79 14.57
CA VAL A 56 -14.61 6.25 14.84
C VAL A 56 -13.87 7.20 15.79
N LYS A 57 -12.98 6.68 16.63
CA LYS A 57 -12.11 7.50 17.49
C LYS A 57 -10.65 7.13 17.22
N THR A 58 -9.90 8.08 16.68
CA THR A 58 -8.48 7.90 16.33
C THR A 58 -7.58 9.00 16.88
N PRO A 59 -7.64 9.30 18.21
CA PRO A 59 -6.94 10.45 18.79
C PRO A 59 -5.41 10.40 18.62
N TYR A 60 -4.79 9.22 18.52
CA TYR A 60 -3.34 9.11 18.34
C TYR A 60 -2.93 9.35 16.88
N LEU A 61 -3.69 8.86 15.91
CA LEU A 61 -3.49 9.16 14.49
C LEU A 61 -3.86 10.61 14.17
N ASP A 62 -4.90 11.15 14.80
CA ASP A 62 -5.25 12.57 14.69
C ASP A 62 -4.14 13.47 15.26
N GLY A 63 -3.51 13.04 16.37
CA GLY A 63 -2.32 13.67 16.94
C GLY A 63 -1.12 13.58 16.00
N LEU A 64 -0.86 12.40 15.44
CA LEU A 64 0.22 12.19 14.46
C LEU A 64 0.04 13.09 13.23
N ALA A 65 -1.20 13.27 12.75
CA ALA A 65 -1.51 14.16 11.63
C ALA A 65 -1.28 15.65 11.97
N LYS A 66 -1.52 16.07 13.22
CA LYS A 66 -1.23 17.42 13.69
C LYS A 66 0.27 17.70 13.83
N GLU A 67 1.04 16.71 14.25
CA GLU A 67 2.50 16.79 14.38
C GLU A 67 3.23 16.58 13.04
N GLY A 68 2.57 15.99 12.06
CA GLY A 68 3.10 15.62 10.76
C GLY A 68 2.35 16.24 9.60
N MET A 69 2.52 15.66 8.42
CA MET A 69 1.85 16.03 7.18
C MET A 69 0.92 14.89 6.74
N ARG A 70 -0.31 15.23 6.38
CA ARG A 70 -1.34 14.28 5.98
C ARG A 70 -1.59 14.37 4.47
N TYR A 71 -1.49 13.23 3.78
CA TYR A 71 -1.73 13.11 2.35
C TYR A 71 -3.12 12.58 2.08
N THR A 72 -3.87 13.19 1.17
CA THR A 72 -5.27 12.87 0.92
C THR A 72 -5.53 12.08 -0.36
N LYS A 73 -4.53 11.94 -1.25
CA LYS A 73 -4.69 11.27 -2.56
C LYS A 73 -3.61 10.20 -2.74
N VAL A 74 -3.63 9.19 -1.86
CA VAL A 74 -2.66 8.08 -1.84
C VAL A 74 -3.33 6.78 -2.26
N PHE A 75 -2.75 6.09 -3.22
CA PHE A 75 -3.38 4.91 -3.82
C PHE A 75 -2.45 3.70 -3.82
N ALA A 76 -2.99 2.55 -3.38
CA ALA A 76 -2.35 1.26 -3.51
C ALA A 76 -2.29 0.82 -4.98
N THR A 77 -1.27 0.08 -5.35
CA THR A 77 -1.13 -0.44 -6.73
C THR A 77 -1.92 -1.70 -6.98
N SER A 78 -2.41 -2.33 -5.93
CA SER A 78 -3.30 -3.50 -5.98
C SER A 78 -4.29 -3.46 -4.82
N PRO A 79 -5.55 -3.90 -5.03
CA PRO A 79 -6.55 -3.96 -3.97
C PRO A 79 -6.43 -5.21 -3.09
N VAL A 80 -5.20 -5.74 -2.90
CA VAL A 80 -4.95 -6.92 -2.05
C VAL A 80 -3.50 -6.92 -1.56
N CYS A 81 -3.30 -7.50 -0.37
CA CYS A 81 -2.06 -7.40 0.41
C CYS A 81 -0.79 -7.78 -0.36
N ALA A 82 -0.64 -9.04 -0.82
CA ALA A 82 0.64 -9.54 -1.32
C ALA A 82 1.15 -8.82 -2.57
N PRO A 83 0.35 -8.57 -3.61
CA PRO A 83 0.78 -7.73 -4.74
C PRO A 83 1.10 -6.30 -4.35
N SER A 84 0.25 -5.65 -3.51
CA SER A 84 0.50 -4.28 -3.05
C SER A 84 1.79 -4.20 -2.23
N ARG A 85 2.02 -5.15 -1.31
CA ARG A 85 3.22 -5.23 -0.49
C ARG A 85 4.47 -5.48 -1.31
N SER A 86 4.42 -6.38 -2.29
CA SER A 86 5.52 -6.61 -3.24
C SER A 86 5.89 -5.34 -4.00
N ALA A 87 4.89 -4.57 -4.42
CA ALA A 87 5.10 -3.33 -5.15
C ALA A 87 5.72 -2.23 -4.26
N PHE A 88 5.12 -1.90 -3.13
CA PHE A 88 5.67 -0.81 -2.32
C PHE A 88 7.01 -1.16 -1.65
N PHE A 89 7.30 -2.44 -1.43
CA PHE A 89 8.55 -2.90 -0.84
C PHE A 89 9.74 -2.92 -1.82
N THR A 90 9.44 -2.96 -3.12
CA THR A 90 10.46 -2.89 -4.18
C THR A 90 10.52 -1.53 -4.87
N GLY A 91 9.47 -0.72 -4.78
CA GLY A 91 9.30 0.51 -5.54
C GLY A 91 8.95 0.27 -7.01
N MET A 92 8.52 -0.95 -7.36
CA MET A 92 8.14 -1.36 -8.71
C MET A 92 6.65 -1.68 -8.77
N TYR A 93 6.01 -1.49 -9.92
CA TYR A 93 4.69 -2.06 -10.11
C TYR A 93 4.76 -3.58 -10.06
N GLN A 94 3.84 -4.21 -9.36
CA GLN A 94 3.76 -5.67 -9.25
C GLN A 94 3.59 -6.36 -10.60
N THR A 95 2.93 -5.68 -11.56
CA THR A 95 2.74 -6.18 -12.93
C THR A 95 4.02 -6.18 -13.75
N SER A 96 5.00 -5.33 -13.42
CA SER A 96 6.30 -5.27 -14.10
C SER A 96 7.31 -6.28 -13.55
N SER A 97 7.07 -6.74 -12.33
CA SER A 97 7.96 -7.68 -11.63
C SER A 97 7.32 -9.05 -11.46
N ASP A 98 6.31 -9.38 -12.25
CA ASP A 98 5.57 -10.66 -12.22
C ASP A 98 5.07 -11.08 -10.83
N THR A 99 4.85 -10.10 -9.95
CA THR A 99 4.38 -10.32 -8.57
C THR A 99 2.92 -9.92 -8.39
N HIS A 100 2.13 -9.89 -9.48
CA HIS A 100 0.77 -9.37 -9.53
C HIS A 100 -0.32 -10.37 -9.15
N ASN A 101 -0.04 -11.67 -9.23
CA ASN A 101 -0.96 -12.71 -8.84
C ASN A 101 -0.83 -13.05 -7.35
N MET A 102 -1.93 -13.08 -6.62
CA MET A 102 -1.91 -13.32 -5.17
C MET A 102 -1.24 -14.64 -4.82
N ARG A 103 -0.22 -14.60 -3.95
CA ARG A 103 0.58 -15.73 -3.49
C ARG A 103 1.39 -16.44 -4.58
N SER A 104 1.65 -15.77 -5.72
CA SER A 104 2.62 -16.30 -6.70
C SER A 104 4.03 -16.36 -6.11
N HIS A 105 4.90 -17.16 -6.73
CA HIS A 105 6.34 -17.19 -6.47
C HIS A 105 6.74 -17.43 -5.01
N ARG A 106 5.98 -18.21 -4.26
CA ARG A 106 6.29 -18.56 -2.86
C ARG A 106 7.08 -19.86 -2.73
N GLU A 107 6.95 -20.75 -3.72
CA GLU A 107 7.47 -22.11 -3.69
C GLU A 107 8.27 -22.47 -4.98
N ASP A 108 8.52 -21.50 -5.84
CA ASP A 108 9.28 -21.65 -7.09
C ASP A 108 10.63 -20.93 -7.04
N ASP A 109 11.41 -21.09 -8.09
CA ASP A 109 12.76 -20.50 -8.23
C ASP A 109 12.72 -19.08 -8.82
N TYR A 110 11.58 -18.40 -8.78
CA TYR A 110 11.42 -17.06 -9.34
C TYR A 110 12.38 -16.06 -8.70
N GLN A 111 13.09 -15.32 -9.52
CA GLN A 111 13.96 -14.22 -9.13
C GLN A 111 13.38 -12.89 -9.58
N LEU A 112 13.40 -11.89 -8.69
CA LEU A 112 13.05 -10.52 -9.08
C LEU A 112 13.90 -10.07 -10.27
N PRO A 113 13.37 -9.24 -11.20
CA PRO A 113 14.12 -8.72 -12.32
C PRO A 113 15.45 -8.07 -11.90
N GLU A 114 16.44 -8.14 -12.80
CA GLU A 114 17.77 -7.57 -12.52
C GLU A 114 17.68 -6.10 -12.06
N GLY A 115 18.41 -5.76 -11.01
CA GLY A 115 18.39 -4.44 -10.39
C GLY A 115 17.21 -4.16 -9.45
N VAL A 116 16.16 -4.96 -9.46
CA VAL A 116 15.06 -4.86 -8.49
C VAL A 116 15.48 -5.53 -7.19
N ARG A 117 15.45 -4.78 -6.10
CA ARG A 117 15.85 -5.27 -4.76
C ARG A 117 14.87 -4.78 -3.71
N PRO A 118 14.57 -5.58 -2.68
CA PRO A 118 13.80 -5.15 -1.52
C PRO A 118 14.40 -3.94 -0.84
N LEU A 119 13.56 -3.05 -0.30
CA LEU A 119 13.96 -1.87 0.45
C LEU A 119 14.99 -2.18 1.53
N THR A 120 14.74 -3.22 2.32
CA THR A 120 15.63 -3.61 3.44
C THR A 120 17.04 -3.95 3.01
N HIS A 121 17.22 -4.61 1.85
CA HIS A 121 18.54 -4.92 1.33
C HIS A 121 19.33 -3.66 0.96
N ARG A 122 18.63 -2.64 0.42
CA ARG A 122 19.24 -1.35 0.09
C ARG A 122 19.64 -0.59 1.35
N LEU A 123 18.79 -0.59 2.36
CA LEU A 123 19.06 0.07 3.65
C LEU A 123 20.18 -0.62 4.43
N LYS A 124 20.19 -1.96 4.47
CA LYS A 124 21.28 -2.72 5.11
C LYS A 124 22.64 -2.45 4.46
N ALA A 125 22.68 -2.26 3.14
CA ALA A 125 23.92 -1.93 2.43
C ALA A 125 24.57 -0.62 2.88
N VAL A 126 23.83 0.27 3.55
CA VAL A 126 24.31 1.55 4.09
C VAL A 126 24.27 1.61 5.62
N GLY A 127 24.21 0.46 6.28
CA GLY A 127 24.39 0.34 7.72
C GLY A 127 23.11 0.42 8.57
N TYR A 128 21.91 0.44 7.96
CA TYR A 128 20.69 0.34 8.73
C TYR A 128 20.48 -1.05 9.30
N THR A 129 20.10 -1.13 10.57
CA THR A 129 19.48 -2.34 11.13
C THR A 129 18.02 -2.38 10.72
N THR A 130 17.54 -3.53 10.27
CA THR A 130 16.17 -3.67 9.77
C THR A 130 15.32 -4.57 10.67
N ALA A 131 14.10 -4.13 10.99
CA ALA A 131 13.16 -4.88 11.83
C ALA A 131 11.80 -5.05 11.19
N ASN A 132 11.19 -6.24 11.39
CA ASN A 132 9.81 -6.52 11.02
C ASN A 132 9.02 -6.98 12.24
N ILE A 133 8.20 -6.09 12.78
CA ILE A 133 7.54 -6.26 14.07
C ILE A 133 6.03 -6.37 13.87
N LYS A 134 5.43 -7.36 14.52
CA LYS A 134 3.99 -7.51 14.63
C LYS A 134 3.50 -7.03 15.96
N THR A 135 2.49 -6.19 15.95
CA THR A 135 1.83 -5.73 17.16
C THR A 135 0.35 -6.13 17.16
N MET A 136 -0.16 -6.39 18.36
CA MET A 136 -1.57 -6.59 18.63
C MET A 136 -1.91 -6.01 20.00
N ASN A 137 -2.98 -5.23 20.09
CA ASN A 137 -3.32 -4.50 21.30
C ASN A 137 -2.14 -3.69 21.88
N GLY A 138 -1.21 -3.30 20.98
CA GLY A 138 0.01 -2.53 21.31
C GLY A 138 1.13 -3.31 21.97
N GLU A 139 1.03 -4.63 22.06
CA GLU A 139 2.10 -5.51 22.48
C GLU A 139 2.81 -6.11 21.27
N VAL A 140 4.13 -6.28 21.35
CA VAL A 140 4.89 -7.01 20.33
C VAL A 140 4.57 -8.50 20.47
N VAL A 141 4.09 -9.09 19.37
CA VAL A 141 3.64 -10.50 19.35
C VAL A 141 4.45 -11.36 18.38
N GLY A 142 5.59 -10.88 17.90
CA GLY A 142 6.54 -11.60 17.05
C GLY A 142 6.79 -10.94 15.70
N SER A 143 7.24 -11.72 14.72
CA SER A 143 7.58 -11.26 13.38
C SER A 143 6.38 -10.67 12.65
N GLY A 144 6.58 -9.53 12.02
CA GLY A 144 5.59 -8.83 11.23
C GLY A 144 5.17 -9.60 9.98
N LYS A 145 4.07 -9.15 9.38
CA LYS A 145 3.55 -9.68 8.11
C LYS A 145 4.51 -9.31 6.98
N LEU A 146 4.99 -10.28 6.24
CA LEU A 146 5.72 -10.07 5.00
C LEU A 146 4.75 -10.03 3.83
N ASP A 147 4.09 -11.14 3.57
CA ASP A 147 3.09 -11.34 2.52
C ASP A 147 3.57 -10.82 1.15
N LEU A 148 4.73 -11.31 0.72
CA LEU A 148 5.35 -10.95 -0.56
C LEU A 148 5.13 -12.05 -1.59
N ASN A 149 5.01 -11.67 -2.86
CA ASN A 149 4.88 -12.56 -4.00
C ASN A 149 6.23 -12.86 -4.66
N PHE A 150 7.27 -13.00 -3.85
CA PHE A 150 8.58 -13.44 -4.28
C PHE A 150 9.34 -14.04 -3.11
N VAL A 151 10.20 -14.98 -3.40
CA VAL A 151 11.19 -15.49 -2.45
C VAL A 151 12.45 -14.66 -2.61
N ASN A 152 13.02 -14.25 -1.49
CA ASN A 152 14.19 -13.40 -1.50
C ASN A 152 15.43 -14.18 -1.04
N GLU A 153 16.55 -13.95 -1.71
CA GLU A 153 17.82 -14.46 -1.26
C GLU A 153 18.29 -13.78 0.03
N GLY A 154 18.62 -14.56 1.02
CA GLY A 154 19.09 -14.09 2.32
C GLY A 154 17.97 -13.58 3.22
N LYS A 155 18.38 -13.01 4.35
CA LYS A 155 17.47 -12.54 5.39
C LYS A 155 16.96 -11.13 5.06
N LEU A 156 15.65 -10.97 4.91
CA LEU A 156 15.03 -9.66 4.63
C LEU A 156 15.22 -8.69 5.79
N TYR A 157 14.97 -9.12 7.02
CA TYR A 157 15.08 -8.30 8.23
C TYR A 157 16.08 -8.92 9.22
N ASP A 158 16.76 -8.08 9.97
CA ASP A 158 17.77 -8.53 10.95
C ASP A 158 17.10 -9.03 12.23
N THR A 159 16.00 -8.39 12.65
CA THR A 159 15.31 -8.72 13.91
C THR A 159 13.78 -8.55 13.81
N ASP A 160 13.05 -9.13 14.76
CA ASP A 160 11.63 -8.90 15.03
C ASP A 160 11.39 -8.38 16.46
N ARG A 161 12.48 -7.99 17.15
CA ARG A 161 12.48 -7.58 18.55
C ARG A 161 12.68 -6.08 18.69
N TRP A 162 11.74 -5.43 19.35
CA TRP A 162 11.80 -3.99 19.63
C TRP A 162 13.02 -3.59 20.44
N GLU A 163 13.42 -4.41 21.43
CA GLU A 163 14.50 -4.13 22.39
C GLU A 163 15.88 -4.01 21.73
N GLU A 164 16.00 -4.42 20.48
CA GLU A 164 17.22 -4.28 19.69
C GLU A 164 17.35 -2.94 19.00
N LEU A 165 16.23 -2.23 18.74
CA LEU A 165 16.22 -0.97 17.98
C LEU A 165 17.00 0.15 18.67
N PRO A 166 16.85 0.42 19.99
CA PRO A 166 17.60 1.49 20.65
C PRO A 166 19.11 1.31 20.61
N LYS A 167 19.57 0.07 20.47
CA LYS A 167 21.01 -0.30 20.50
C LYS A 167 21.65 -0.27 19.11
N ASN A 168 20.86 -0.30 18.05
CA ASN A 168 21.31 -0.52 16.68
C ASN A 168 20.75 0.57 15.75
N GLN A 169 21.18 1.82 15.95
CA GLN A 169 20.81 2.96 15.12
C GLN A 169 21.89 3.21 14.06
N PRO A 170 21.53 3.71 12.86
CA PRO A 170 20.15 3.94 12.41
C PRO A 170 19.39 2.64 12.14
N PHE A 171 18.10 2.65 12.35
CA PHE A 171 17.25 1.51 12.02
C PHE A 171 16.08 1.87 11.10
N PHE A 172 15.63 0.86 10.35
CA PHE A 172 14.35 0.83 9.67
C PHE A 172 13.46 -0.23 10.31
N ALA A 173 12.29 0.16 10.79
CA ALA A 173 11.34 -0.80 11.35
C ALA A 173 10.01 -0.74 10.60
N GLN A 174 9.56 -1.88 10.07
CA GLN A 174 8.20 -2.08 9.62
C GLN A 174 7.39 -2.68 10.77
N ILE A 175 6.34 -1.98 11.20
CA ILE A 175 5.45 -2.41 12.28
C ILE A 175 4.06 -2.64 11.72
N ASN A 176 3.57 -3.87 11.79
CA ASN A 176 2.26 -4.24 11.29
C ASN A 176 1.22 -4.21 12.42
N THR A 177 0.12 -3.49 12.18
CA THR A 177 -1.05 -3.46 13.05
C THR A 177 -2.13 -4.31 12.40
N LEU A 178 -2.60 -5.37 13.09
CA LEU A 178 -3.48 -6.37 12.50
C LEU A 178 -4.93 -6.25 12.96
N GLU A 179 -5.28 -5.21 13.72
CA GLU A 179 -6.60 -5.09 14.33
C GLU A 179 -7.71 -5.10 13.28
N ALA A 180 -7.54 -4.37 12.17
CA ALA A 180 -8.54 -4.31 11.10
C ALA A 180 -8.65 -5.62 10.28
N GLU A 181 -7.58 -6.43 10.24
CA GLU A 181 -7.59 -7.76 9.62
C GLU A 181 -8.02 -8.85 10.62
N TYR A 182 -7.65 -8.69 11.90
CA TYR A 182 -7.75 -9.71 12.92
C TYR A 182 -9.18 -9.97 13.38
N ASP A 183 -10.00 -8.96 13.45
CA ASP A 183 -11.41 -9.09 13.84
C ASP A 183 -12.25 -9.87 12.82
N ILE A 184 -11.69 -10.18 11.66
CA ILE A 184 -12.32 -11.01 10.65
C ILE A 184 -12.15 -12.50 10.97
N TYR A 185 -11.06 -12.87 11.68
CA TYR A 185 -10.72 -14.27 11.92
C TYR A 185 -10.66 -14.62 13.40
N ASP A 186 -11.36 -15.65 13.81
CA ASP A 186 -10.90 -16.48 14.90
C ASP A 186 -9.77 -17.38 14.36
N ARG A 187 -8.52 -16.98 14.60
CA ARG A 187 -7.33 -17.68 14.09
C ARG A 187 -7.19 -19.12 14.62
N GLN A 188 -7.80 -19.44 15.74
CA GLN A 188 -7.70 -20.80 16.29
C GLN A 188 -8.51 -21.81 15.48
N THR A 189 -9.51 -21.36 14.76
CA THR A 189 -10.42 -22.26 14.07
C THR A 189 -10.51 -22.08 12.57
N TRP A 190 -10.11 -20.95 11.97
CA TRP A 190 -10.25 -20.65 10.52
C TRP A 190 -11.62 -21.04 9.89
N ARG A 191 -12.50 -21.64 10.72
CA ARG A 191 -13.71 -22.36 10.33
C ARG A 191 -15.00 -21.73 10.85
N VAL A 192 -14.92 -20.73 11.71
CA VAL A 192 -16.12 -20.16 12.32
C VAL A 192 -16.44 -18.81 11.70
N PRO A 193 -17.62 -18.64 11.07
CA PRO A 193 -18.10 -17.33 10.67
C PRO A 193 -18.15 -16.41 11.90
N ARG A 194 -17.78 -15.15 11.73
CA ARG A 194 -17.86 -14.08 12.73
C ARG A 194 -19.19 -14.02 13.50
N VAL A 195 -20.27 -14.54 12.92
CA VAL A 195 -21.61 -14.61 13.52
C VAL A 195 -21.65 -15.38 14.86
N LYS A 196 -20.63 -16.17 15.18
CA LYS A 196 -20.49 -16.87 16.48
C LYS A 196 -19.34 -16.31 17.32
N TRP A 197 -19.06 -15.03 17.22
CA TRP A 197 -18.07 -14.40 18.06
C TRP A 197 -18.47 -14.52 19.55
N LYS A 198 -17.85 -15.44 20.25
CA LYS A 198 -17.91 -15.60 21.71
C LYS A 198 -16.66 -15.01 22.38
N GLY A 199 -15.88 -14.22 21.64
CA GLY A 199 -14.78 -13.49 22.19
C GLY A 199 -15.26 -12.21 22.88
N GLU A 200 -14.63 -11.84 23.97
CA GLU A 200 -14.78 -10.50 24.53
C GLU A 200 -14.40 -9.49 23.45
N ASP A 201 -15.23 -8.46 23.26
CA ASP A 201 -14.94 -7.33 22.40
C ASP A 201 -13.62 -6.72 22.90
N HIS A 202 -12.50 -7.05 22.26
CA HIS A 202 -11.21 -6.47 22.61
C HIS A 202 -11.16 -4.96 22.30
N HIS A 203 -12.16 -4.46 21.57
CA HIS A 203 -12.29 -3.05 21.23
C HIS A 203 -13.47 -2.40 21.93
N GLU A 204 -13.28 -1.16 22.34
CA GLU A 204 -14.35 -0.34 22.87
C GLU A 204 -15.45 -0.20 21.81
N LYS A 205 -16.72 -0.47 22.19
CA LYS A 205 -17.88 -0.29 21.32
C LYS A 205 -18.20 1.19 21.14
N ILE A 206 -17.55 1.82 20.17
CA ILE A 206 -17.69 3.24 19.85
C ILE A 206 -18.76 3.43 18.77
N ALA A 207 -18.69 2.62 17.71
CA ALA A 207 -19.67 2.62 16.64
C ALA A 207 -20.90 1.80 17.06
N ASP A 208 -22.06 2.45 17.01
CA ASP A 208 -23.37 1.86 17.30
C ASP A 208 -23.99 1.38 15.99
N PRO A 209 -24.30 0.07 15.82
CA PRO A 209 -24.90 -0.45 14.60
C PRO A 209 -26.19 0.25 14.16
N ASP A 210 -26.95 0.81 15.12
CA ASP A 210 -28.20 1.50 14.80
C ASP A 210 -27.97 2.93 14.26
N LYS A 211 -26.75 3.47 14.39
CA LYS A 211 -26.40 4.85 14.03
C LYS A 211 -25.40 4.94 12.87
N VAL A 212 -24.72 3.85 12.54
CA VAL A 212 -23.75 3.87 11.43
C VAL A 212 -24.46 3.87 10.08
N GLU A 213 -23.80 4.48 9.09
CA GLU A 213 -24.25 4.55 7.71
C GLU A 213 -23.29 3.75 6.81
N PRO A 214 -23.58 2.47 6.54
CA PRO A 214 -22.79 1.69 5.58
C PRO A 214 -22.84 2.31 4.18
N PRO A 215 -21.82 2.07 3.34
CA PRO A 215 -21.84 2.53 1.95
C PRO A 215 -23.12 2.11 1.18
N PRO A 216 -23.64 2.97 0.30
CA PRO A 216 -24.96 2.77 -0.35
C PRO A 216 -25.02 1.60 -1.34
N TYR A 217 -23.91 1.00 -1.69
CA TYR A 217 -23.85 -0.24 -2.49
C TYR A 217 -24.07 -1.52 -1.64
N TYR A 218 -24.30 -1.38 -0.35
CA TYR A 218 -24.80 -2.46 0.50
C TYR A 218 -26.29 -2.25 0.82
N PRO A 219 -27.05 -3.32 1.02
CA PRO A 219 -28.44 -3.20 1.47
C PRO A 219 -28.50 -2.66 2.90
N ASP A 220 -29.53 -1.88 3.20
CA ASP A 220 -29.82 -1.49 4.58
C ASP A 220 -30.37 -2.69 5.35
N HIS A 221 -29.48 -3.38 6.04
CA HIS A 221 -29.77 -4.60 6.77
C HIS A 221 -29.02 -4.63 8.11
N PRO A 222 -29.62 -5.14 9.20
CA PRO A 222 -28.98 -5.19 10.53
C PRO A 222 -27.62 -5.87 10.53
N LEU A 223 -27.41 -6.93 9.74
CA LEU A 223 -26.13 -7.59 9.60
C LEU A 223 -25.07 -6.67 8.97
N VAL A 224 -25.44 -5.90 7.94
CA VAL A 224 -24.53 -4.95 7.28
C VAL A 224 -24.12 -3.85 8.24
N ARG A 225 -25.07 -3.28 8.98
CA ARG A 225 -24.81 -2.25 10.00
C ARG A 225 -23.89 -2.77 11.12
N LEU A 226 -24.12 -4.01 11.56
CA LEU A 226 -23.29 -4.68 12.56
C LEU A 226 -21.84 -4.86 12.07
N GLU A 227 -21.66 -5.41 10.87
CA GLU A 227 -20.31 -5.60 10.28
C GLU A 227 -19.60 -4.27 10.06
N TRP A 228 -20.32 -3.25 9.63
CA TRP A 228 -19.78 -1.89 9.47
C TRP A 228 -19.33 -1.29 10.82
N ALA A 229 -20.14 -1.39 11.86
CA ALA A 229 -19.78 -0.94 13.20
C ALA A 229 -18.56 -1.68 13.76
N ARG A 230 -18.46 -2.98 13.50
CA ARG A 230 -17.27 -3.79 13.88
C ARG A 230 -16.01 -3.30 13.19
N TYR A 231 -16.08 -3.04 11.88
CA TYR A 231 -14.95 -2.47 11.14
C TYR A 231 -14.48 -1.14 11.75
N LEU A 232 -15.40 -0.19 12.01
CA LEU A 232 -15.05 1.09 12.63
C LEU A 232 -14.48 0.94 14.05
N ASN A 233 -14.96 -0.01 14.82
CA ASN A 233 -14.42 -0.33 16.14
C ASN A 233 -13.01 -0.92 16.06
N SER A 234 -12.71 -1.74 15.06
CA SER A 234 -11.37 -2.29 14.85
C SER A 234 -10.34 -1.20 14.52
N ILE A 235 -10.73 -0.19 13.75
CA ILE A 235 -9.90 0.99 13.48
C ILE A 235 -9.58 1.76 14.77
N SER A 236 -10.58 1.95 15.63
CA SER A 236 -10.36 2.60 16.94
C SER A 236 -9.44 1.77 17.85
N GLY A 237 -9.45 0.45 17.72
CA GLY A 237 -8.49 -0.46 18.37
C GLY A 237 -7.07 -0.30 17.81
N MET A 238 -6.94 -0.23 16.51
CA MET A 238 -5.66 0.02 15.81
C MET A 238 -5.05 1.35 16.25
N ASP A 239 -5.83 2.41 16.36
CA ASP A 239 -5.37 3.71 16.83
C ASP A 239 -4.72 3.63 18.23
N LYS A 240 -5.31 2.85 19.14
CA LYS A 240 -4.72 2.62 20.48
C LYS A 240 -3.37 1.91 20.37
N THR A 241 -3.22 0.97 19.44
CA THR A 241 -1.95 0.30 19.15
C THR A 241 -0.91 1.28 18.62
N VAL A 242 -1.28 2.13 17.65
CA VAL A 242 -0.41 3.21 17.18
C VAL A 242 0.02 4.13 18.32
N GLY A 243 -0.91 4.50 19.21
CA GLY A 243 -0.60 5.29 20.39
C GLY A 243 0.43 4.66 21.33
N LYS A 244 0.38 3.34 21.52
CA LYS A 244 1.39 2.61 22.31
C LYS A 244 2.76 2.58 21.63
N ILE A 245 2.79 2.40 20.29
CA ILE A 245 4.04 2.46 19.50
C ILE A 245 4.69 3.83 19.63
N LEU A 246 3.92 4.91 19.43
CA LEU A 246 4.43 6.27 19.54
C LEU A 246 4.96 6.59 20.95
N LYS A 247 4.23 6.19 22.00
CA LYS A 247 4.69 6.31 23.40
C LYS A 247 5.96 5.52 23.68
N ARG A 248 6.12 4.35 23.07
CA ARG A 248 7.33 3.53 23.22
C ARG A 248 8.53 4.22 22.58
N LEU A 249 8.37 4.83 21.37
CA LEU A 249 9.43 5.63 20.75
C LEU A 249 9.86 6.81 21.66
N GLU A 250 8.92 7.48 22.32
CA GLU A 250 9.23 8.54 23.29
C GLU A 250 9.98 8.00 24.52
N ALA A 251 9.47 6.93 25.14
CA ALA A 251 10.05 6.35 26.35
C ALA A 251 11.48 5.83 26.15
N ASP A 252 11.77 5.32 24.95
CA ASP A 252 13.09 4.83 24.58
C ASP A 252 14.02 5.93 24.05
N GLY A 253 13.58 7.21 24.06
CA GLY A 253 14.36 8.37 23.60
C GLY A 253 14.60 8.40 22.07
N LEU A 254 13.82 7.66 21.29
CA LEU A 254 14.01 7.50 19.85
C LEU A 254 13.23 8.53 19.02
N ALA A 255 12.16 9.11 19.58
CA ALA A 255 11.18 9.90 18.82
C ALA A 255 11.78 11.15 18.16
N GLY A 256 12.80 11.78 18.79
CA GLY A 256 13.47 12.97 18.27
C GLY A 256 14.17 12.72 16.94
N ASN A 257 14.82 11.56 16.77
CA ASN A 257 15.56 11.18 15.57
C ASN A 257 14.82 10.15 14.68
N THR A 258 13.49 10.03 14.78
CA THR A 258 12.72 9.04 14.04
C THR A 258 11.69 9.69 13.14
N ILE A 259 11.74 9.38 11.83
CA ILE A 259 10.67 9.65 10.86
C ILE A 259 9.63 8.53 11.00
N VAL A 260 8.38 8.90 11.24
CA VAL A 260 7.26 7.94 11.33
C VAL A 260 6.35 8.11 10.13
N MET A 261 6.11 7.03 9.39
CA MET A 261 5.19 6.97 8.25
C MET A 261 4.09 5.95 8.56
N PHE A 262 2.87 6.44 8.78
CA PHE A 262 1.68 5.60 8.92
C PHE A 262 0.94 5.52 7.59
N PHE A 263 0.62 4.32 7.10
CA PHE A 263 -0.15 4.14 5.86
C PHE A 263 -0.90 2.80 5.83
N GLY A 264 -1.94 2.72 4.98
CA GLY A 264 -2.63 1.45 4.69
C GLY A 264 -1.93 0.66 3.59
N ASP A 265 -1.91 -0.67 3.67
CA ASP A 265 -1.32 -1.53 2.62
C ASP A 265 -2.25 -1.68 1.39
N ASN A 266 -3.54 -1.68 1.60
CA ASN A 266 -4.62 -1.59 0.62
C ASN A 266 -5.89 -1.09 1.33
N GLY A 267 -6.96 -0.84 0.55
CA GLY A 267 -8.21 -0.32 1.09
C GLY A 267 -8.99 -1.31 1.93
N ARG A 268 -10.24 -0.96 2.24
CA ARG A 268 -11.11 -1.68 3.19
C ARG A 268 -11.24 -3.16 2.89
N ILE A 269 -11.43 -3.92 3.95
CA ILE A 269 -11.58 -5.35 3.88
C ILE A 269 -12.96 -5.81 3.38
N GLU A 270 -14.00 -4.99 3.52
CA GLU A 270 -15.37 -5.34 3.14
C GLU A 270 -15.51 -5.74 1.66
N PRO A 271 -16.62 -6.45 1.29
CA PRO A 271 -16.73 -7.14 0.00
C PRO A 271 -16.44 -6.32 -1.25
N ARG A 272 -16.75 -5.04 -1.35
CA ARG A 272 -16.44 -4.19 -2.52
C ARG A 272 -15.11 -3.45 -2.37
N GLY A 273 -14.46 -3.52 -1.21
CA GLY A 273 -13.14 -2.94 -0.93
C GLY A 273 -12.03 -3.84 -1.47
N ILE A 274 -11.48 -4.68 -0.61
CA ILE A 274 -10.44 -5.65 -0.99
C ILE A 274 -10.88 -6.49 -2.21
N HIS A 275 -9.97 -6.75 -3.12
CA HIS A 275 -10.12 -7.44 -4.41
C HIS A 275 -10.73 -6.57 -5.54
N TRP A 276 -11.11 -5.31 -5.32
CA TRP A 276 -11.72 -4.46 -6.34
C TRP A 276 -10.95 -3.14 -6.52
N CYS A 277 -10.74 -2.76 -7.79
CA CYS A 277 -10.03 -1.54 -8.15
C CYS A 277 -10.92 -0.28 -8.04
N TYR A 278 -11.74 -0.18 -7.00
CA TYR A 278 -12.43 1.05 -6.61
C TYR A 278 -11.64 1.78 -5.52
N ASP A 279 -11.92 3.06 -5.28
CA ASP A 279 -11.30 3.81 -4.16
C ASP A 279 -11.46 3.10 -2.82
N THR A 280 -12.53 2.30 -2.64
CA THR A 280 -12.69 1.46 -1.44
C THR A 280 -11.61 0.39 -1.25
N GLY A 281 -11.02 -0.08 -2.35
CA GLY A 281 -9.93 -1.06 -2.31
C GLY A 281 -8.53 -0.47 -2.51
N LEU A 282 -8.45 0.78 -2.96
CA LEU A 282 -7.18 1.39 -3.40
C LEU A 282 -6.78 2.64 -2.63
N HIS A 283 -7.73 3.47 -2.18
CA HIS A 283 -7.46 4.76 -1.55
C HIS A 283 -7.14 4.58 -0.07
N VAL A 284 -5.88 4.82 0.30
CA VAL A 284 -5.34 4.55 1.64
C VAL A 284 -4.87 5.82 2.35
N PRO A 285 -4.86 5.87 3.69
CA PRO A 285 -4.27 6.97 4.42
C PRO A 285 -2.74 6.97 4.31
N LEU A 286 -2.14 8.16 4.40
CA LEU A 286 -0.73 8.35 4.62
C LEU A 286 -0.51 9.58 5.50
N ILE A 287 0.19 9.37 6.62
CA ILE A 287 0.58 10.43 7.56
C ILE A 287 2.07 10.29 7.82
N ILE A 288 2.82 11.36 7.63
CA ILE A 288 4.27 11.38 7.87
C ILE A 288 4.57 12.38 8.96
N ARG A 289 5.19 11.95 10.05
CA ARG A 289 5.80 12.81 11.06
C ARG A 289 7.31 12.83 10.85
N TRP A 290 7.84 14.02 10.61
CA TRP A 290 9.29 14.20 10.49
C TRP A 290 9.99 14.06 11.84
N ALA A 291 11.26 13.68 11.83
CA ALA A 291 12.09 13.61 13.03
C ALA A 291 12.24 15.00 13.64
N ARG A 292 11.88 15.19 14.91
CA ARG A 292 11.81 16.52 15.55
C ARG A 292 13.17 17.21 15.69
N ASP A 293 14.23 16.44 15.84
CA ASP A 293 15.61 16.96 15.99
C ASP A 293 16.29 17.25 14.64
N ARG A 294 15.52 17.14 13.53
CA ARG A 294 16.01 17.35 12.18
C ARG A 294 15.19 18.39 11.42
N MET A 295 15.88 19.18 10.63
CA MET A 295 15.21 20.10 9.72
C MET A 295 14.35 19.31 8.71
N PRO A 296 13.06 19.60 8.60
CA PRO A 296 12.22 18.96 7.60
C PRO A 296 12.62 19.43 6.19
N PRO A 297 12.31 18.64 5.16
CA PRO A 297 12.58 19.03 3.78
C PRO A 297 11.72 20.23 3.35
N PRO A 298 12.14 20.98 2.30
CA PRO A 298 11.32 22.04 1.73
C PRO A 298 9.91 21.55 1.40
N GLY A 299 8.93 22.39 1.69
CA GLY A 299 7.51 22.07 1.49
C GLY A 299 6.87 21.22 2.58
N PHE A 300 7.63 20.57 3.46
CA PHE A 300 7.07 19.83 4.59
C PHE A 300 6.71 20.76 5.75
N GLN A 301 5.44 20.77 6.13
CA GLN A 301 4.94 21.58 7.25
C GLN A 301 4.01 20.74 8.13
N SER A 302 4.34 20.63 9.40
CA SER A 302 3.49 19.93 10.38
C SER A 302 2.07 20.53 10.45
N GLY A 303 1.07 19.66 10.51
CA GLY A 303 -0.35 20.03 10.54
C GLY A 303 -0.95 20.36 9.17
N GLN A 304 -0.17 20.38 8.10
CA GLN A 304 -0.64 20.65 6.74
C GLN A 304 -1.20 19.39 6.06
N VAL A 305 -2.01 19.65 5.05
CA VAL A 305 -2.59 18.64 4.16
C VAL A 305 -1.94 18.76 2.80
N ASP A 306 -1.49 17.65 2.25
CA ASP A 306 -0.98 17.54 0.90
C ASP A 306 -1.99 16.78 0.03
N GLU A 307 -2.33 17.34 -1.13
CA GLU A 307 -3.28 16.79 -2.09
C GLU A 307 -2.63 16.23 -3.36
N GLN A 308 -1.30 16.14 -3.39
CA GLN A 308 -0.62 15.50 -4.51
C GLN A 308 -1.02 14.03 -4.64
N VAL A 309 -1.04 13.52 -5.87
CA VAL A 309 -1.27 12.09 -6.13
C VAL A 309 -0.01 11.31 -5.77
N VAL A 310 -0.13 10.39 -4.82
CA VAL A 310 0.93 9.47 -4.38
C VAL A 310 0.50 8.04 -4.68
N SER A 311 1.41 7.25 -5.21
CA SER A 311 1.23 5.79 -5.34
C SER A 311 2.05 5.08 -4.27
N LEU A 312 1.58 3.98 -3.69
CA LEU A 312 2.32 3.27 -2.63
C LEU A 312 3.72 2.79 -3.08
N ILE A 313 3.98 2.60 -4.38
CA ILE A 313 5.35 2.35 -4.86
C ILE A 313 6.31 3.50 -4.57
N ASP A 314 5.80 4.70 -4.28
CA ASP A 314 6.60 5.88 -3.96
C ASP A 314 7.19 5.82 -2.53
N MET A 315 6.68 4.93 -1.69
CA MET A 315 7.15 4.74 -0.31
C MET A 315 8.62 4.31 -0.25
N THR A 316 9.02 3.34 -1.09
CA THR A 316 10.41 2.86 -1.13
C THR A 316 11.41 3.93 -1.56
N PRO A 317 11.30 4.61 -2.71
CA PRO A 317 12.27 5.64 -3.09
C PRO A 317 12.26 6.83 -2.14
N THR A 318 11.12 7.19 -1.55
CA THR A 318 11.05 8.25 -0.54
C THR A 318 11.76 7.86 0.75
N THR A 319 11.61 6.60 1.20
CA THR A 319 12.33 6.06 2.37
C THR A 319 13.84 6.01 2.11
N LEU A 320 14.26 5.59 0.93
CA LEU A 320 15.68 5.61 0.54
C LEU A 320 16.23 7.04 0.56
N TRP A 321 15.49 8.01 0.06
CA TRP A 321 15.88 9.41 0.10
C TRP A 321 15.99 9.94 1.53
N CYS A 322 15.06 9.60 2.42
CA CYS A 322 15.15 9.93 3.85
C CYS A 322 16.43 9.33 4.49
N ALA A 323 16.89 8.19 4.00
CA ALA A 323 18.13 7.55 4.42
C ALA A 323 19.39 8.11 3.71
N GLY A 324 19.28 9.18 2.92
CA GLY A 324 20.39 9.80 2.18
C GLY A 324 20.77 9.06 0.88
N LEU A 325 19.93 8.15 0.39
CA LEU A 325 20.17 7.38 -0.83
C LEU A 325 19.42 7.98 -2.02
N ALA A 326 20.05 7.95 -3.18
CA ALA A 326 19.40 8.30 -4.43
C ALA A 326 18.36 7.24 -4.83
N ARG A 327 17.32 7.67 -5.56
CA ARG A 327 16.38 6.75 -6.20
C ARG A 327 17.12 5.88 -7.24
N PRO A 328 17.03 4.56 -7.17
CA PRO A 328 17.63 3.67 -8.17
C PRO A 328 17.09 3.94 -9.59
N LEU A 329 17.95 3.81 -10.59
CA LEU A 329 17.54 3.87 -12.00
C LEU A 329 16.56 2.74 -12.30
N GLY A 330 15.58 3.02 -13.14
CA GLY A 330 14.54 2.04 -13.52
C GLY A 330 13.45 1.80 -12.47
N MET A 331 13.56 2.36 -11.25
CA MET A 331 12.50 2.24 -10.26
C MET A 331 11.28 3.07 -10.69
N HIS A 332 10.07 2.48 -10.65
CA HIS A 332 8.84 3.15 -11.06
C HIS A 332 8.34 4.17 -10.03
N GLY A 333 8.56 3.87 -8.74
CA GLY A 333 8.25 4.79 -7.65
C GLY A 333 9.05 6.09 -7.74
N ARG A 334 8.49 7.18 -7.24
CA ARG A 334 9.06 8.53 -7.22
C ARG A 334 9.24 9.01 -5.79
N ILE A 335 10.21 9.89 -5.57
CA ILE A 335 10.30 10.62 -4.31
C ILE A 335 9.20 11.69 -4.34
N PHE A 336 8.40 11.80 -3.30
CA PHE A 336 7.32 12.79 -3.20
C PHE A 336 7.53 13.79 -2.05
N LEU A 337 8.65 13.72 -1.36
CA LEU A 337 9.04 14.68 -0.31
C LEU A 337 10.12 15.65 -0.80
N GLY A 338 9.94 16.91 -0.46
CA GLY A 338 10.91 17.98 -0.75
C GLY A 338 11.12 18.21 -2.25
N ASP A 339 12.15 18.98 -2.57
CA ASP A 339 12.49 19.33 -3.95
C ASP A 339 13.02 18.15 -4.79
N ALA A 340 13.32 17.02 -4.14
CA ALA A 340 13.78 15.80 -4.83
C ALA A 340 12.67 15.09 -5.61
N GLY A 341 11.40 15.42 -5.35
CA GLY A 341 10.24 14.80 -6.01
C GLY A 341 10.12 15.12 -7.51
N GLY A 342 10.67 16.24 -7.95
CA GLY A 342 10.52 16.67 -9.34
C GLY A 342 9.07 17.01 -9.70
N GLN A 343 8.63 16.59 -10.90
CA GLN A 343 7.25 16.83 -11.34
C GLN A 343 6.25 15.96 -10.57
N GLU A 344 5.16 16.56 -10.08
CA GLU A 344 4.08 15.86 -9.41
C GLU A 344 3.47 14.75 -10.29
N ARG A 345 3.03 13.68 -9.63
CA ARG A 345 2.37 12.56 -10.30
C ARG A 345 0.95 12.99 -10.72
N ARG A 346 0.66 12.93 -12.02
CA ARG A 346 -0.69 13.21 -12.53
C ARG A 346 -1.66 12.07 -12.23
N TYR A 347 -1.20 10.80 -12.32
CA TYR A 347 -2.02 9.61 -12.19
C TYR A 347 -1.33 8.54 -11.33
N ALA A 348 -2.09 7.89 -10.47
CA ALA A 348 -1.74 6.61 -9.88
C ALA A 348 -2.38 5.48 -10.69
N PHE A 349 -1.64 4.39 -10.89
CA PHE A 349 -2.11 3.21 -11.62
C PHE A 349 -2.21 2.03 -10.67
N SER A 350 -3.27 1.22 -10.86
CA SER A 350 -3.49 0.03 -10.06
C SER A 350 -3.96 -1.13 -10.94
N ALA A 351 -3.66 -2.33 -10.48
CA ALA A 351 -3.96 -3.55 -11.19
C ALA A 351 -4.51 -4.62 -10.24
N ARG A 352 -5.48 -5.36 -10.74
CA ARG A 352 -5.95 -6.61 -10.17
C ARG A 352 -5.80 -7.72 -11.21
N ASP A 353 -5.20 -8.82 -10.83
CA ASP A 353 -5.11 -10.05 -11.62
C ASP A 353 -5.72 -11.20 -10.81
N ARG A 354 -5.17 -12.42 -10.82
CA ARG A 354 -5.71 -13.51 -10.01
C ARG A 354 -5.55 -13.20 -8.51
N ILE A 355 -6.65 -13.41 -7.79
CA ILE A 355 -6.67 -13.35 -6.33
C ILE A 355 -7.31 -14.63 -5.81
N ASP A 356 -6.55 -15.39 -5.03
CA ASP A 356 -6.87 -16.75 -4.61
C ASP A 356 -7.20 -17.61 -5.86
N GLU A 357 -8.37 -18.24 -5.95
CA GLU A 357 -8.84 -19.00 -7.13
C GLU A 357 -9.52 -18.14 -8.19
N THR A 358 -9.68 -16.84 -7.96
CA THR A 358 -10.46 -15.97 -8.86
C THR A 358 -9.57 -15.31 -9.90
N VAL A 359 -9.52 -15.84 -11.09
CA VAL A 359 -8.85 -15.23 -12.24
C VAL A 359 -9.63 -14.00 -12.71
N ASN A 360 -8.95 -12.87 -12.82
CA ASN A 360 -9.50 -11.63 -13.37
C ASN A 360 -8.35 -10.79 -13.97
N ARG A 361 -8.68 -9.75 -14.71
CA ARG A 361 -7.75 -8.70 -15.14
C ARG A 361 -8.48 -7.37 -15.12
N VAL A 362 -8.05 -6.49 -14.24
CA VAL A 362 -8.57 -5.12 -14.12
C VAL A 362 -7.41 -4.15 -14.03
N ARG A 363 -7.51 -3.02 -14.69
CA ARG A 363 -6.55 -1.93 -14.61
C ARG A 363 -7.28 -0.64 -14.28
N SER A 364 -6.66 0.22 -13.47
CA SER A 364 -7.27 1.51 -13.15
C SER A 364 -6.28 2.66 -13.19
N VAL A 365 -6.82 3.85 -13.47
CA VAL A 365 -6.10 5.13 -13.48
C VAL A 365 -6.83 6.09 -12.55
N ARG A 366 -6.14 6.58 -11.54
CA ARG A 366 -6.70 7.51 -10.55
C ARG A 366 -5.96 8.85 -10.62
N GLY A 367 -6.68 9.91 -11.01
CA GLY A 367 -6.21 11.29 -10.95
C GLY A 367 -6.65 11.98 -9.67
N THR A 368 -6.62 13.32 -9.65
CA THR A 368 -7.10 14.11 -8.50
C THR A 368 -8.63 14.03 -8.32
N ARG A 369 -9.37 14.06 -9.42
CA ARG A 369 -10.84 14.08 -9.43
C ARG A 369 -11.45 12.82 -10.04
N TYR A 370 -10.95 12.36 -11.20
CA TYR A 370 -11.54 11.24 -11.92
C TYR A 370 -10.84 9.94 -11.64
N HIS A 371 -11.62 8.85 -11.67
CA HIS A 371 -11.16 7.47 -11.59
C HIS A 371 -11.69 6.68 -12.79
N TYR A 372 -10.77 6.11 -13.59
CA TYR A 372 -11.08 5.26 -14.73
C TYR A 372 -10.69 3.82 -14.42
N ILE A 373 -11.58 2.87 -14.74
CA ILE A 373 -11.38 1.42 -14.55
C ILE A 373 -11.68 0.72 -15.88
N ARG A 374 -10.76 -0.19 -16.28
CA ARG A 374 -10.94 -1.09 -17.44
C ARG A 374 -11.00 -2.54 -16.94
N ASN A 375 -12.11 -3.21 -17.25
CA ASN A 375 -12.38 -4.61 -16.92
C ASN A 375 -12.20 -5.45 -18.20
N TYR A 376 -11.21 -6.35 -18.20
CA TYR A 376 -10.93 -7.20 -19.36
C TYR A 376 -11.78 -8.47 -19.37
N PHE A 377 -12.34 -8.85 -18.22
CA PHE A 377 -13.24 -9.99 -18.07
C PHE A 377 -14.57 -9.53 -17.44
N PRO A 378 -15.48 -8.94 -18.23
CA PRO A 378 -16.71 -8.34 -17.70
C PRO A 378 -17.68 -9.35 -17.04
N ASP A 379 -17.53 -10.65 -17.29
CA ASP A 379 -18.25 -11.75 -16.60
C ASP A 379 -17.63 -12.12 -15.25
N ARG A 380 -16.51 -11.55 -14.87
CA ARG A 380 -15.90 -11.70 -13.54
C ARG A 380 -16.41 -10.60 -12.62
N HIS A 381 -17.64 -10.76 -12.14
CA HIS A 381 -18.40 -9.78 -11.38
C HIS A 381 -18.34 -10.03 -9.86
N PHE A 382 -18.94 -9.12 -9.08
CA PHE A 382 -18.91 -9.19 -7.61
C PHE A 382 -19.46 -10.51 -7.04
N ALA A 383 -20.55 -11.04 -7.64
CA ALA A 383 -21.15 -12.29 -7.19
C ALA A 383 -20.38 -13.55 -7.63
N SER A 384 -19.31 -13.44 -8.46
CA SER A 384 -18.45 -14.59 -8.81
C SER A 384 -17.86 -15.24 -7.55
N LEU A 385 -17.61 -16.56 -7.64
CA LEU A 385 -17.06 -17.31 -6.50
C LEU A 385 -15.70 -16.74 -6.09
N ASN A 386 -15.56 -16.47 -4.81
CA ASN A 386 -14.33 -16.37 -4.07
C ASN A 386 -14.60 -16.93 -2.69
N ARG A 387 -14.04 -18.08 -2.36
CA ARG A 387 -14.35 -18.85 -1.14
C ARG A 387 -14.00 -18.09 0.13
N TYR A 388 -12.90 -17.36 0.11
CA TYR A 388 -12.54 -16.48 1.19
C TYR A 388 -13.63 -15.43 1.48
N LYS A 389 -14.11 -14.75 0.42
CA LYS A 389 -15.18 -13.75 0.55
C LYS A 389 -16.52 -14.37 0.99
N GLU A 390 -16.86 -15.54 0.48
CA GLU A 390 -18.10 -16.23 0.87
C GLU A 390 -18.07 -16.69 2.35
N LYS A 391 -16.89 -17.07 2.85
CA LYS A 391 -16.76 -17.58 4.22
C LYS A 391 -16.53 -16.50 5.26
N CYS A 392 -15.72 -15.49 4.93
CA CYS A 392 -15.26 -14.52 5.92
C CYS A 392 -16.10 -13.23 5.94
N PHE A 393 -16.93 -12.99 4.91
CA PHE A 393 -17.71 -11.75 4.80
C PHE A 393 -19.20 -12.04 4.67
N PRO A 394 -19.94 -12.05 5.79
CA PRO A 394 -21.36 -12.44 5.78
C PRO A 394 -22.25 -11.51 4.93
N ILE A 395 -21.80 -10.31 4.61
CA ILE A 395 -22.50 -9.40 3.69
C ILE A 395 -22.63 -10.03 2.29
N LYS A 396 -21.63 -10.75 1.79
CA LYS A 396 -21.65 -11.30 0.43
C LYS A 396 -22.72 -12.41 0.27
N PRO A 397 -22.78 -13.47 1.09
CA PRO A 397 -23.86 -14.44 1.03
C PRO A 397 -25.24 -13.83 1.33
N LEU A 398 -25.35 -12.84 2.22
CA LEU A 398 -26.59 -12.10 2.46
C LEU A 398 -27.07 -11.42 1.17
N MET A 399 -26.21 -10.69 0.47
CA MET A 399 -26.57 -10.02 -0.79
C MET A 399 -26.98 -11.02 -1.87
N ARG A 400 -26.37 -12.19 -1.93
CA ARG A 400 -26.76 -13.26 -2.85
C ARG A 400 -28.19 -13.77 -2.53
N GLU A 401 -28.47 -14.05 -1.27
CA GLU A 401 -29.79 -14.48 -0.81
C GLU A 401 -30.88 -13.44 -1.14
N MET A 402 -30.60 -12.16 -0.86
CA MET A 402 -31.52 -11.05 -1.19
C MET A 402 -31.71 -10.88 -2.69
N TYR A 403 -30.65 -11.07 -3.50
CA TYR A 403 -30.72 -11.03 -4.96
C TYR A 403 -31.64 -12.14 -5.51
N GLU A 404 -31.44 -13.39 -5.03
CA GLU A 404 -32.25 -14.54 -5.42
C GLU A 404 -33.74 -14.38 -5.06
N LYS A 405 -34.04 -13.68 -3.97
CA LYS A 405 -35.40 -13.35 -3.53
C LYS A 405 -36.00 -12.12 -4.24
N GLY A 406 -35.22 -11.37 -5.02
CA GLY A 406 -35.64 -10.12 -5.65
C GLY A 406 -35.83 -8.95 -4.68
N GLU A 407 -35.13 -8.97 -3.55
CA GLU A 407 -35.25 -7.98 -2.48
C GLU A 407 -34.25 -6.80 -2.65
N LEU A 408 -33.24 -6.92 -3.54
CA LEU A 408 -32.29 -5.85 -3.79
C LEU A 408 -32.83 -4.82 -4.76
N THR A 409 -32.52 -3.54 -4.51
CA THR A 409 -32.85 -2.40 -5.38
C THR A 409 -31.66 -1.43 -5.46
N GLY A 410 -31.62 -0.59 -6.51
CA GLY A 410 -30.59 0.45 -6.67
C GLY A 410 -29.16 -0.10 -6.67
N PRO A 411 -28.19 0.62 -6.07
CA PRO A 411 -26.78 0.25 -6.14
C PRO A 411 -26.42 -1.16 -5.63
N PRO A 412 -27.07 -1.71 -4.58
CA PRO A 412 -26.86 -3.12 -4.19
C PRO A 412 -27.27 -4.13 -5.28
N LEU A 413 -28.36 -3.87 -6.00
CA LEU A 413 -28.78 -4.72 -7.12
C LEU A 413 -27.78 -4.60 -8.29
N GLU A 414 -27.33 -3.40 -8.61
CA GLU A 414 -26.33 -3.17 -9.66
C GLU A 414 -25.01 -3.89 -9.36
N LEU A 415 -24.56 -3.88 -8.10
CA LEU A 415 -23.36 -4.60 -7.68
C LEU A 415 -23.49 -6.12 -7.89
N MET A 416 -24.69 -6.70 -7.75
CA MET A 416 -24.95 -8.12 -7.99
C MET A 416 -25.18 -8.48 -9.46
N ASN A 417 -25.13 -7.51 -10.37
CA ASN A 417 -25.30 -7.74 -11.80
C ASN A 417 -24.28 -8.79 -12.31
N PRO A 418 -24.71 -9.77 -13.13
CA PRO A 418 -23.83 -10.82 -13.66
C PRO A 418 -22.74 -10.35 -14.64
N ARG A 419 -22.77 -9.08 -15.04
CA ARG A 419 -21.72 -8.44 -15.84
C ARG A 419 -21.37 -7.07 -15.27
N VAL A 420 -20.08 -6.76 -15.23
CA VAL A 420 -19.58 -5.40 -15.00
C VAL A 420 -19.37 -4.69 -16.35
N SER A 421 -19.42 -3.37 -16.36
CA SER A 421 -19.05 -2.60 -17.55
C SER A 421 -17.59 -2.82 -17.90
N GLU A 422 -17.27 -2.96 -19.19
CA GLU A 422 -15.88 -3.08 -19.67
C GLU A 422 -15.05 -1.85 -19.27
N GLU A 423 -15.68 -0.70 -19.27
CA GLU A 423 -15.09 0.56 -18.84
C GLU A 423 -15.98 1.29 -17.86
N GLN A 424 -15.35 1.92 -16.87
CA GLN A 424 -16.03 2.75 -15.90
C GLN A 424 -15.24 4.04 -15.70
N LEU A 425 -15.96 5.15 -15.57
CA LEU A 425 -15.40 6.45 -15.22
C LEU A 425 -16.24 7.05 -14.09
N PHE A 426 -15.59 7.49 -13.04
CA PHE A 426 -16.25 8.11 -11.89
C PHE A 426 -15.67 9.49 -11.62
N ASP A 427 -16.52 10.45 -11.25
CA ASP A 427 -16.16 11.73 -10.68
C ASP A 427 -16.18 11.61 -9.16
N THR A 428 -15.04 11.33 -8.55
CA THR A 428 -14.97 11.01 -7.12
C THR A 428 -15.18 12.20 -6.18
N GLU A 429 -15.22 13.42 -6.72
CA GLU A 429 -15.62 14.60 -5.96
C GLU A 429 -17.14 14.69 -5.80
N GLN A 430 -17.90 14.21 -6.80
CA GLN A 430 -19.37 14.20 -6.81
C GLN A 430 -19.95 12.86 -6.39
N ASP A 431 -19.19 11.77 -6.55
CA ASP A 431 -19.58 10.39 -6.29
C ASP A 431 -18.45 9.65 -5.56
N SER A 432 -18.30 9.92 -4.27
CA SER A 432 -17.26 9.32 -3.41
C SER A 432 -17.40 7.81 -3.23
N HIS A 433 -18.55 7.25 -3.63
CA HIS A 433 -18.85 5.81 -3.58
C HIS A 433 -18.72 5.10 -4.92
N GLU A 434 -18.44 5.85 -6.01
CA GLU A 434 -18.23 5.31 -7.36
C GLU A 434 -19.40 4.44 -7.84
N ILE A 435 -20.60 5.00 -7.77
CA ILE A 435 -21.85 4.34 -8.13
C ILE A 435 -22.24 4.69 -9.57
N HIS A 436 -22.04 5.96 -9.98
CA HIS A 436 -22.52 6.48 -11.24
C HIS A 436 -21.44 6.41 -12.33
N ASN A 437 -21.50 5.38 -13.18
CA ASN A 437 -20.58 5.24 -14.31
C ASN A 437 -20.83 6.29 -15.39
N LEU A 438 -19.86 7.18 -15.64
CA LEU A 438 -19.92 8.30 -16.55
C LEU A 438 -19.39 7.99 -17.96
N VAL A 439 -19.04 6.75 -18.29
CA VAL A 439 -18.49 6.39 -19.61
C VAL A 439 -19.42 6.77 -20.77
N ALA A 440 -20.73 6.69 -20.58
CA ALA A 440 -21.72 7.09 -21.57
C ALA A 440 -22.11 8.58 -21.48
N SER A 441 -21.47 9.37 -20.65
CA SER A 441 -21.79 10.80 -20.47
C SER A 441 -21.37 11.65 -21.69
N ASP A 442 -22.28 12.54 -22.12
CA ASP A 442 -22.02 13.47 -23.20
C ASP A 442 -21.34 14.78 -22.76
N LYS A 443 -21.12 14.98 -21.47
CA LYS A 443 -20.47 16.20 -20.96
C LYS A 443 -19.02 16.27 -21.44
N PRO A 444 -18.57 17.44 -21.96
CA PRO A 444 -17.21 17.61 -22.49
C PRO A 444 -16.12 17.22 -21.51
N GLU A 445 -16.24 17.62 -20.25
CA GLU A 445 -15.26 17.33 -19.19
C GLU A 445 -15.13 15.82 -18.90
N HIS A 446 -16.23 15.06 -18.96
CA HIS A 446 -16.21 13.61 -18.77
C HIS A 446 -15.57 12.89 -19.96
N ARG A 447 -15.84 13.38 -21.19
CA ARG A 447 -15.23 12.83 -22.42
C ARG A 447 -13.72 13.10 -22.45
N GLU A 448 -13.29 14.31 -22.07
CA GLU A 448 -11.88 14.67 -22.00
C GLU A 448 -11.15 13.79 -20.95
N ALA A 449 -11.73 13.63 -19.77
CA ALA A 449 -11.19 12.77 -18.73
C ALA A 449 -11.07 11.32 -19.21
N LEU A 450 -12.12 10.78 -19.85
CA LEU A 450 -12.15 9.42 -20.38
C LEU A 450 -11.05 9.18 -21.42
N ILE A 451 -10.92 10.07 -22.40
CA ILE A 451 -9.89 9.98 -23.45
C ILE A 451 -8.49 10.06 -22.84
N GLY A 452 -8.27 11.05 -21.98
CA GLY A 452 -6.96 11.24 -21.34
C GLY A 452 -6.55 10.06 -20.47
N MET A 453 -7.46 9.48 -19.68
CA MET A 453 -7.17 8.35 -18.81
C MET A 453 -7.03 7.03 -19.58
N ARG A 454 -7.78 6.81 -20.67
CA ARG A 454 -7.54 5.68 -21.59
C ARG A 454 -6.13 5.72 -22.15
N SER A 455 -5.73 6.86 -22.72
CA SER A 455 -4.38 7.04 -23.28
C SER A 455 -3.28 6.87 -22.23
N ALA A 456 -3.51 7.39 -21.02
CA ALA A 456 -2.55 7.23 -19.92
C ALA A 456 -2.40 5.77 -19.51
N LEU A 457 -3.50 5.01 -19.46
CA LEU A 457 -3.46 3.57 -19.14
C LEU A 457 -2.70 2.79 -20.22
N ASP A 458 -3.03 3.03 -21.50
CA ASP A 458 -2.37 2.33 -22.62
C ASP A 458 -0.86 2.61 -22.64
N THR A 459 -0.47 3.86 -22.39
CA THR A 459 0.96 4.24 -22.23
C THR A 459 1.60 3.51 -21.05
N TRP A 460 0.94 3.51 -19.89
CA TRP A 460 1.47 2.86 -18.68
C TRP A 460 1.67 1.34 -18.87
N ILE A 461 0.73 0.64 -19.53
CA ILE A 461 0.83 -0.80 -19.82
C ILE A 461 2.10 -1.09 -20.63
N VAL A 462 2.37 -0.27 -21.66
CA VAL A 462 3.55 -0.44 -22.53
C VAL A 462 4.84 -0.07 -21.80
N GLU A 463 4.89 1.11 -21.16
CA GLU A 463 6.10 1.63 -20.52
C GLU A 463 6.55 0.81 -19.31
N THR A 464 5.59 0.18 -18.60
CA THR A 464 5.89 -0.66 -17.45
C THR A 464 6.01 -2.14 -17.77
N ASN A 465 5.81 -2.52 -19.02
CA ASN A 465 5.84 -3.92 -19.47
C ASN A 465 4.90 -4.79 -18.61
N ASP A 466 3.61 -4.45 -18.58
CA ASP A 466 2.58 -5.12 -17.77
C ASP A 466 2.47 -6.62 -18.12
N GLN A 467 3.00 -7.50 -17.26
CA GLN A 467 3.02 -8.95 -17.44
C GLN A 467 1.63 -9.60 -17.26
N GLY A 468 0.66 -8.89 -16.67
CA GLY A 468 -0.70 -9.38 -16.47
C GLY A 468 -1.55 -9.39 -17.77
N GLU A 469 -0.94 -9.22 -18.95
CA GLU A 469 -1.65 -9.32 -20.23
C GLU A 469 -2.26 -10.71 -20.43
N PHE A 470 -1.54 -11.73 -20.01
CA PHE A 470 -1.98 -13.12 -20.11
C PHE A 470 -2.28 -13.70 -18.73
N PRO A 471 -3.50 -14.19 -18.49
CA PRO A 471 -3.81 -14.92 -17.26
C PRO A 471 -2.92 -16.14 -17.07
N GLU A 472 -2.68 -16.52 -15.82
CA GLU A 472 -1.97 -17.74 -15.50
C GLU A 472 -2.68 -18.98 -16.13
N PRO A 473 -1.91 -19.98 -16.60
CA PRO A 473 -2.45 -21.24 -17.08
C PRO A 473 -3.29 -21.96 -16.02
N GLU A 474 -4.26 -22.76 -16.46
CA GLU A 474 -5.17 -23.48 -15.55
C GLU A 474 -4.45 -24.40 -14.55
N ASP A 475 -3.36 -25.03 -14.95
CA ASP A 475 -2.55 -25.91 -14.10
C ASP A 475 -1.85 -25.16 -12.98
N VAL A 476 -1.55 -23.87 -13.17
CA VAL A 476 -1.06 -22.96 -12.11
C VAL A 476 -2.19 -22.52 -11.18
N VAL A 477 -3.41 -22.32 -11.68
CA VAL A 477 -4.56 -21.85 -10.90
C VAL A 477 -5.21 -22.98 -10.08
N LYS A 478 -5.29 -24.20 -10.60
CA LYS A 478 -5.94 -25.35 -9.92
C LYS A 478 -5.43 -25.64 -8.50
N PRO A 479 -4.13 -25.59 -8.19
CA PRO A 479 -3.64 -25.73 -6.82
C PRO A 479 -4.24 -24.73 -5.85
N PHE A 480 -4.36 -23.46 -6.27
CA PHE A 480 -4.99 -22.42 -5.44
C PHE A 480 -6.49 -22.67 -5.25
N GLU A 481 -7.19 -23.16 -6.26
CA GLU A 481 -8.58 -23.55 -6.14
C GLU A 481 -8.78 -24.66 -5.12
N LYS A 482 -7.90 -25.66 -5.13
CA LYS A 482 -7.89 -26.75 -4.14
C LYS A 482 -7.57 -26.23 -2.75
N GLU A 483 -6.53 -25.40 -2.59
CA GLU A 483 -6.14 -24.80 -1.30
C GLU A 483 -7.29 -23.99 -0.69
N MET A 484 -7.94 -23.15 -1.48
CA MET A 484 -9.06 -22.32 -1.04
C MET A 484 -10.29 -23.17 -0.68
N HIS A 485 -10.51 -24.29 -1.38
CA HIS A 485 -11.53 -25.27 -1.02
C HIS A 485 -11.20 -25.93 0.33
N ASP A 486 -9.96 -26.35 0.53
CA ASP A 486 -9.51 -27.00 1.76
C ASP A 486 -9.63 -26.08 2.98
N TRP A 487 -9.35 -24.78 2.79
CA TRP A 487 -9.43 -23.78 3.87
C TRP A 487 -10.86 -23.33 4.20
N PHE A 488 -11.66 -23.06 3.19
CA PHE A 488 -12.94 -22.35 3.35
C PHE A 488 -14.16 -23.18 2.94
N GLY A 489 -13.96 -24.32 2.27
CA GLY A 489 -15.02 -25.10 1.65
C GLY A 489 -15.57 -24.42 0.39
N THR A 490 -16.57 -25.05 -0.23
CA THR A 490 -17.28 -24.48 -1.39
C THR A 490 -18.75 -24.30 -1.03
N PRO A 491 -19.36 -23.14 -1.31
CA PRO A 491 -20.78 -22.93 -1.08
C PRO A 491 -21.63 -23.91 -1.91
N SER A 492 -22.78 -24.32 -1.37
CA SER A 492 -23.66 -25.30 -2.01
C SER A 492 -24.20 -24.85 -3.38
N TRP A 493 -24.29 -23.56 -3.63
CA TRP A 493 -24.75 -23.02 -4.91
C TRP A 493 -23.72 -23.17 -6.06
N HIS A 494 -22.44 -23.44 -5.75
CA HIS A 494 -21.39 -23.57 -6.77
C HIS A 494 -21.15 -25.04 -7.13
N PRO A 495 -21.07 -25.40 -8.43
CA PRO A 495 -20.98 -26.78 -8.89
C PRO A 495 -19.62 -27.44 -8.69
N TYR A 496 -18.65 -26.78 -8.08
CA TYR A 496 -17.31 -27.30 -7.87
C TYR A 496 -17.31 -28.64 -7.14
N LYS A 497 -16.65 -29.61 -7.70
CA LYS A 497 -16.37 -30.90 -7.08
C LYS A 497 -14.85 -31.10 -7.07
N PRO A 498 -14.20 -31.19 -5.89
CA PRO A 498 -12.77 -31.45 -5.83
C PRO A 498 -12.47 -32.80 -6.53
N GLU A 499 -11.40 -32.84 -7.31
CA GLU A 499 -10.90 -34.09 -7.84
C GLU A 499 -10.59 -35.02 -6.66
N LYS A 500 -11.14 -36.23 -6.70
CA LYS A 500 -10.82 -37.24 -5.68
C LYS A 500 -9.33 -37.54 -5.84
N THR A 501 -8.55 -37.18 -4.82
CA THR A 501 -7.16 -37.64 -4.73
C THR A 501 -7.16 -39.16 -4.84
N PRO A 502 -6.35 -39.77 -5.72
CA PRO A 502 -6.29 -41.20 -5.91
C PRO A 502 -5.86 -41.97 -4.65
#